data_7c0ad41f8ab233f6c5a0716570b0ea49
#
_entry.id   7c0ad41f8ab233f6c5a0716570b0ea49
#
_cell.length_a   1.000
_cell.length_b   1.000
_cell.length_c   1.000
_cell.angle_alpha   90.00
_cell.angle_beta   90.00
_cell.angle_gamma   90.00
#
_symmetry.space_group_name_H-M   'P 1'
#
loop_
_entity.id
_entity.type
_entity.pdbx_description
1 polymer ?
#
loop_
_entity_poly.entity_id
_entity_poly.type
_entity_poly.pdbx_seq_one_letter_code
_entity_poly.pdbx_strand_id
1 'polypeptide(L)'
;MNKKITALAFAGFAALALSACSGNKAPTEGRADAAGSAAKPAASASAGNCRSIPTPAPTKGRNDAYLCSASAALNSAEAKEVLDPAIRVSYGNVGANTLTSRQVANAVGKTPEETCQRAFLNTVKRFQTTAAQRGSKSVRVISYFDKKTVGGGQYECHIGTRNSRVVLKGNL
;
A
#
# COMPACT_ATOMS: atom_id res chain seq x y z
N MET A 1 42.53 -1.63 -22.09
CA MET A 1 43.57 -2.59 -21.62
C MET A 1 43.36 -2.85 -20.14
N ASN A 2 43.35 -4.14 -19.78
CA ASN A 2 43.42 -4.76 -18.44
C ASN A 2 42.15 -4.75 -17.57
N LYS A 3 41.48 -5.79 -17.74
CA LYS A 3 40.88 -6.88 -16.91
C LYS A 3 41.55 -7.04 -15.54
N LYS A 4 40.77 -7.08 -14.45
CA LYS A 4 41.01 -8.02 -13.35
C LYS A 4 39.68 -8.52 -12.79
N ILE A 5 39.44 -9.79 -13.07
CA ILE A 5 38.42 -10.65 -12.47
C ILE A 5 39.01 -11.13 -11.15
N THR A 6 38.25 -11.03 -10.05
CA THR A 6 38.57 -11.78 -8.85
C THR A 6 37.30 -12.53 -8.43
N ALA A 7 37.36 -13.83 -8.67
CA ALA A 7 36.40 -14.80 -8.13
C ALA A 7 36.84 -15.13 -6.69
N LEU A 8 35.88 -15.14 -5.77
CA LEU A 8 36.03 -15.78 -4.46
C LEU A 8 34.82 -16.69 -4.23
N ALA A 9 35.11 -17.96 -4.33
CA ALA A 9 34.24 -19.03 -3.89
C ALA A 9 34.37 -19.17 -2.36
N PHE A 10 33.24 -19.29 -1.65
CA PHE A 10 33.19 -19.92 -0.33
C PHE A 10 32.08 -20.95 -0.29
N ALA A 11 32.54 -22.15 -0.07
CA ALA A 11 31.76 -23.36 0.14
C ALA A 11 31.33 -23.48 1.60
N GLY A 12 30.14 -24.04 1.81
CA GLY A 12 29.85 -25.00 2.88
C GLY A 12 29.41 -24.44 4.23
N PHE A 13 28.18 -24.76 4.62
CA PHE A 13 27.94 -25.64 5.80
C PHE A 13 26.45 -25.98 5.86
N ALA A 14 26.17 -27.25 5.76
CA ALA A 14 24.90 -27.88 6.06
C ALA A 14 24.77 -28.05 7.58
N ALA A 15 23.59 -27.80 8.13
CA ALA A 15 23.18 -28.36 9.41
C ALA A 15 21.68 -28.65 9.38
N LEU A 16 21.38 -29.92 9.30
CA LEU A 16 20.08 -30.54 9.56
C LEU A 16 19.79 -30.50 11.05
N ALA A 17 18.60 -30.08 11.44
CA ALA A 17 18.02 -30.47 12.71
C ALA A 17 16.55 -30.78 12.50
N LEU A 18 16.25 -32.08 12.44
CA LEU A 18 14.94 -32.67 12.67
C LEU A 18 14.63 -32.61 14.17
N SER A 19 13.45 -32.13 14.54
CA SER A 19 12.80 -32.61 15.76
C SER A 19 11.31 -32.76 15.53
N ALA A 20 10.90 -34.01 15.46
CA ALA A 20 9.54 -34.47 15.56
C ALA A 20 9.21 -34.69 17.04
N CYS A 21 7.97 -34.39 17.45
CA CYS A 21 7.21 -35.02 18.53
C CYS A 21 5.76 -34.64 18.28
N SER A 22 4.89 -35.55 17.78
CA SER A 22 4.17 -36.61 18.52
C SER A 22 3.29 -36.02 19.63
N GLY A 23 1.97 -35.95 19.41
CA GLY A 23 0.95 -36.97 19.52
C GLY A 23 0.02 -36.66 20.66
N ASN A 24 -1.27 -36.61 20.43
CA ASN A 24 -2.35 -37.41 21.07
C ASN A 24 -3.73 -36.79 20.74
N LYS A 25 -4.51 -37.47 19.93
CA LYS A 25 -5.62 -38.42 20.24
C LYS A 25 -6.89 -37.77 20.83
N ALA A 26 -7.94 -37.80 20.00
CA ALA A 26 -9.37 -37.57 20.24
C ALA A 26 -9.99 -38.63 21.17
N PRO A 27 -11.30 -38.71 21.45
CA PRO A 27 -12.48 -38.02 20.91
C PRO A 27 -13.48 -37.56 22.01
N THR A 28 -14.52 -36.82 21.68
CA THR A 28 -15.91 -37.11 22.09
C THR A 28 -16.91 -36.23 21.34
N GLU A 29 -17.96 -36.87 20.88
CA GLU A 29 -19.13 -36.37 20.17
C GLU A 29 -19.93 -35.37 21.00
N GLY A 30 -20.53 -34.39 20.30
CA GLY A 30 -21.54 -33.49 20.84
C GLY A 30 -22.22 -32.71 19.74
N ARG A 31 -23.28 -33.27 19.20
CA ARG A 31 -24.20 -32.70 18.20
C ARG A 31 -25.06 -31.63 18.83
N ALA A 32 -25.12 -30.45 18.22
CA ALA A 32 -26.29 -29.59 18.27
C ALA A 32 -26.21 -28.53 17.15
N ASP A 33 -27.24 -28.55 16.31
CA ASP A 33 -27.55 -27.58 15.28
C ASP A 33 -27.80 -26.18 15.90
N ALA A 34 -27.17 -25.15 15.34
CA ALA A 34 -27.69 -23.79 15.42
C ALA A 34 -27.21 -23.00 14.22
N ALA A 35 -28.16 -22.70 13.34
CA ALA A 35 -28.01 -21.70 12.28
C ALA A 35 -27.59 -20.36 12.89
N GLY A 36 -26.35 -19.99 12.73
CA GLY A 36 -25.78 -18.70 13.12
C GLY A 36 -25.55 -17.85 11.91
N SER A 37 -26.45 -16.92 11.66
CA SER A 37 -26.35 -15.81 10.74
C SER A 37 -24.91 -15.27 10.70
N ALA A 38 -24.28 -15.28 9.53
CA ALA A 38 -22.98 -14.68 9.31
C ALA A 38 -23.08 -13.17 9.56
N ALA A 39 -22.79 -12.74 10.78
CA ALA A 39 -22.60 -11.35 11.09
C ALA A 39 -21.42 -10.84 10.26
N LYS A 40 -21.73 -9.92 9.34
CA LYS A 40 -20.76 -9.08 8.66
C LYS A 40 -19.81 -8.52 9.72
N PRO A 41 -18.47 -8.69 9.59
CA PRO A 41 -17.55 -8.10 10.53
C PRO A 41 -17.78 -6.59 10.55
N ALA A 42 -18.21 -6.05 11.69
CA ALA A 42 -18.22 -4.62 11.91
C ALA A 42 -16.79 -4.11 11.65
N ALA A 43 -16.66 -3.08 10.84
CA ALA A 43 -15.41 -2.41 10.56
C ALA A 43 -14.78 -2.01 11.90
N SER A 44 -13.75 -2.74 12.33
CA SER A 44 -12.91 -2.35 13.44
C SER A 44 -12.38 -0.96 13.12
N ALA A 45 -12.72 0.01 13.97
CA ALA A 45 -12.05 1.30 13.98
C ALA A 45 -10.58 1.02 14.34
N SER A 46 -9.78 0.73 13.32
CA SER A 46 -8.34 0.60 13.49
C SER A 46 -7.81 1.98 13.87
N ALA A 47 -7.08 2.07 14.97
CA ALA A 47 -6.25 3.22 15.34
C ALA A 47 -5.09 3.39 14.33
N GLY A 48 -5.34 3.09 13.06
CA GLY A 48 -4.41 3.12 11.96
C GLY A 48 -4.48 4.44 11.19
N ASN A 49 -3.51 4.66 10.34
CA ASN A 49 -3.40 5.85 9.49
C ASN A 49 -4.48 5.92 8.40
N CYS A 50 -5.36 4.91 8.29
CA CYS A 50 -6.46 4.83 7.33
C CYS A 50 -7.81 4.62 8.04
N ARG A 51 -8.83 5.36 7.63
CA ARG A 51 -10.22 5.15 8.07
C ARG A 51 -11.09 4.77 6.88
N SER A 52 -12.00 3.83 7.07
CA SER A 52 -13.00 3.48 6.06
C SER A 52 -13.96 4.63 5.84
N ILE A 53 -14.35 4.84 4.59
CA ILE A 53 -15.40 5.79 4.19
C ILE A 53 -16.50 5.08 3.42
N PRO A 54 -17.76 5.56 3.51
CA PRO A 54 -18.86 5.01 2.74
C PRO A 54 -18.60 5.10 1.24
N THR A 55 -18.84 4.02 0.53
CA THR A 55 -18.86 4.00 -0.94
C THR A 55 -20.22 3.56 -1.42
N PRO A 56 -20.69 4.03 -2.58
CA PRO A 56 -21.83 3.42 -3.25
C PRO A 56 -21.58 1.92 -3.41
N ALA A 57 -22.63 1.12 -3.24
CA ALA A 57 -22.53 -0.32 -3.42
C ALA A 57 -21.94 -0.62 -4.81
N PRO A 58 -20.85 -1.39 -4.90
CA PRO A 58 -20.25 -1.69 -6.18
C PRO A 58 -21.19 -2.55 -7.01
N THR A 59 -21.38 -2.20 -8.27
CA THR A 59 -22.16 -3.00 -9.22
C THR A 59 -21.47 -4.32 -9.56
N LYS A 60 -20.17 -4.40 -9.41
CA LYS A 60 -19.35 -5.60 -9.60
C LYS A 60 -18.11 -5.57 -8.70
N GLY A 61 -17.89 -6.67 -7.96
CA GLY A 61 -16.69 -6.88 -7.16
C GLY A 61 -16.58 -5.99 -5.91
N ARG A 62 -15.43 -6.05 -5.26
CA ARG A 62 -15.10 -5.28 -4.06
C ARG A 62 -14.57 -3.89 -4.42
N ASN A 63 -15.00 -2.87 -3.72
CA ASN A 63 -14.49 -1.50 -3.86
C ASN A 63 -14.63 -0.74 -2.54
N ASP A 64 -13.84 -1.15 -1.54
CA ASP A 64 -13.83 -0.48 -0.23
C ASP A 64 -12.99 0.77 -0.31
N ALA A 65 -13.49 1.91 0.15
CA ALA A 65 -12.76 3.16 0.15
C ALA A 65 -12.24 3.53 1.55
N TYR A 66 -11.07 4.15 1.56
CA TYR A 66 -10.38 4.59 2.75
C TYR A 66 -9.81 6.00 2.56
N LEU A 67 -9.81 6.77 3.63
CA LEU A 67 -9.00 7.99 3.73
C LEU A 67 -7.81 7.71 4.64
N CYS A 68 -6.61 7.92 4.09
CA CYS A 68 -5.35 7.63 4.76
C CYS A 68 -4.50 8.88 4.92
N SER A 69 -3.65 8.92 5.94
CA SER A 69 -2.74 10.03 6.18
C SER A 69 -1.58 10.05 5.19
N ALA A 70 -1.47 11.12 4.41
CA ALA A 70 -0.36 11.30 3.48
C ALA A 70 0.98 11.53 4.22
N SER A 71 0.96 12.25 5.35
CA SER A 71 2.17 12.46 6.15
C SER A 71 2.69 11.16 6.75
N ALA A 72 1.80 10.30 7.27
CA ALA A 72 2.21 8.99 7.78
C ALA A 72 2.85 8.13 6.68
N ALA A 73 2.25 8.10 5.49
CA ALA A 73 2.80 7.36 4.35
C ALA A 73 4.16 7.90 3.90
N LEU A 74 4.33 9.22 3.78
CA LEU A 74 5.60 9.85 3.37
C LEU A 74 6.73 9.71 4.39
N ASN A 75 6.40 9.57 5.68
CA ASN A 75 7.38 9.40 6.75
C ASN A 75 7.63 7.92 7.11
N SER A 76 6.98 6.99 6.44
CA SER A 76 7.13 5.56 6.69
C SER A 76 8.53 5.04 6.34
N ALA A 77 8.91 3.88 6.91
CA ALA A 77 10.15 3.19 6.54
C ALA A 77 10.17 2.85 5.05
N GLU A 78 9.03 2.36 4.51
CA GLU A 78 8.89 2.05 3.09
C GLU A 78 9.12 3.28 2.20
N ALA A 79 8.65 4.47 2.60
CA ALA A 79 8.90 5.70 1.84
C ALA A 79 10.39 6.02 1.71
N LYS A 80 11.15 5.81 2.78
CA LYS A 80 12.62 6.03 2.79
C LYS A 80 13.37 5.08 1.86
N GLU A 81 12.82 3.88 1.65
CA GLU A 81 13.42 2.88 0.77
C GLU A 81 13.08 3.10 -0.71
N VAL A 82 11.84 3.54 -1.00
CA VAL A 82 11.33 3.54 -2.38
C VAL A 82 11.34 4.90 -3.06
N LEU A 83 11.33 6.01 -2.29
CA LEU A 83 11.33 7.36 -2.83
C LEU A 83 12.76 7.89 -3.02
N ASP A 84 12.93 8.72 -4.06
CA ASP A 84 14.20 9.39 -4.32
C ASP A 84 14.38 10.57 -3.36
N PRO A 85 15.41 10.54 -2.48
CA PRO A 85 15.67 11.62 -1.52
C PRO A 85 16.11 12.93 -2.18
N ALA A 86 16.61 12.88 -3.42
CA ALA A 86 17.04 14.06 -4.17
C ALA A 86 15.84 14.90 -4.70
N ILE A 87 14.63 14.34 -4.68
CA ILE A 87 13.41 15.00 -5.16
C ILE A 87 12.45 15.17 -3.99
N ARG A 88 12.30 16.42 -3.53
CA ARG A 88 11.42 16.74 -2.40
C ARG A 88 9.96 16.50 -2.74
N VAL A 89 9.27 15.80 -1.87
CA VAL A 89 7.82 15.56 -1.98
C VAL A 89 7.07 16.41 -0.95
N SER A 90 6.01 17.07 -1.37
CA SER A 90 5.06 17.74 -0.50
C SER A 90 3.62 17.35 -0.84
N TYR A 91 2.75 17.28 0.16
CA TYR A 91 1.34 16.98 -0.01
C TYR A 91 0.49 18.22 0.28
N GLY A 92 -0.47 18.52 -0.59
CA GLY A 92 -1.38 19.66 -0.41
C GLY A 92 -1.87 20.23 -1.74
N ASN A 93 -2.46 21.40 -1.66
CA ASN A 93 -3.03 22.05 -2.83
C ASN A 93 -1.99 22.22 -3.94
N VAL A 94 -2.38 21.85 -5.15
CA VAL A 94 -1.59 21.97 -6.37
C VAL A 94 -2.18 23.08 -7.24
N GLY A 95 -1.31 23.80 -7.95
CA GLY A 95 -1.71 24.88 -8.85
C GLY A 95 -2.34 24.39 -10.15
N ALA A 96 -2.33 25.26 -11.17
CA ALA A 96 -2.62 24.89 -12.55
C ALA A 96 -1.50 24.00 -13.13
N ASN A 97 -1.68 23.49 -14.34
CA ASN A 97 -0.70 22.65 -15.05
C ASN A 97 -0.28 21.39 -14.28
N THR A 98 -1.27 20.65 -13.80
CA THR A 98 -1.06 19.41 -13.08
C THR A 98 -0.99 18.21 -14.02
N LEU A 99 -0.19 17.22 -13.62
CA LEU A 99 -0.24 15.86 -14.13
C LEU A 99 -1.14 15.01 -13.23
N THR A 100 -1.73 13.96 -13.78
CA THR A 100 -2.47 12.95 -13.01
C THR A 100 -1.80 11.60 -13.16
N SER A 101 -1.65 10.89 -12.06
CA SER A 101 -1.14 9.53 -12.05
C SER A 101 -2.02 8.63 -11.19
N ARG A 102 -2.24 7.42 -11.68
CA ARG A 102 -2.94 6.34 -11.00
C ARG A 102 -2.01 5.16 -10.89
N GLN A 103 -1.81 4.66 -9.67
CA GLN A 103 -1.03 3.46 -9.44
C GLN A 103 -1.81 2.48 -8.55
N VAL A 104 -1.35 1.25 -8.57
CA VAL A 104 -1.95 0.15 -7.83
C VAL A 104 -0.90 -0.54 -6.96
N ALA A 105 -1.38 -1.28 -5.94
CA ALA A 105 -0.58 -2.22 -5.18
C ALA A 105 -1.37 -3.50 -4.94
N ASN A 106 -0.68 -4.62 -4.71
CA ASN A 106 -1.34 -5.87 -4.35
C ASN A 106 -2.04 -5.74 -2.99
N ALA A 107 -3.31 -6.16 -2.92
CA ALA A 107 -4.14 -6.10 -1.72
C ALA A 107 -4.43 -7.47 -1.10
N VAL A 108 -4.00 -8.56 -1.76
CA VAL A 108 -4.27 -9.92 -1.26
C VAL A 108 -3.45 -10.19 -0.01
N GLY A 109 -4.11 -10.52 1.11
CA GLY A 109 -3.46 -10.79 2.38
C GLY A 109 -2.84 -9.56 3.06
N LYS A 110 -3.20 -8.34 2.63
CA LYS A 110 -2.69 -7.08 3.18
C LYS A 110 -3.75 -6.32 3.96
N THR A 111 -3.32 -5.61 4.99
CA THR A 111 -4.18 -4.65 5.68
C THR A 111 -4.47 -3.44 4.78
N PRO A 112 -5.57 -2.69 5.02
CA PRO A 112 -5.84 -1.46 4.28
C PRO A 112 -4.67 -0.47 4.34
N GLU A 113 -4.03 -0.33 5.49
CA GLU A 113 -2.87 0.56 5.69
C GLU A 113 -1.71 0.17 4.76
N GLU A 114 -1.30 -1.10 4.79
CA GLU A 114 -0.15 -1.58 4.00
C GLU A 114 -0.36 -1.39 2.51
N THR A 115 -1.53 -1.84 2.00
CA THR A 115 -1.77 -1.79 0.57
C THR A 115 -2.03 -0.38 0.05
N CYS A 116 -2.73 0.48 0.83
CA CYS A 116 -2.98 1.87 0.47
C CYS A 116 -1.70 2.71 0.53
N GLN A 117 -0.86 2.52 1.56
CA GLN A 117 0.44 3.17 1.64
C GLN A 117 1.30 2.83 0.42
N ARG A 118 1.40 1.55 0.08
CA ARG A 118 2.18 1.11 -1.09
C ARG A 118 1.65 1.69 -2.40
N ALA A 119 0.33 1.70 -2.61
CA ALA A 119 -0.27 2.31 -3.81
C ALA A 119 -0.01 3.81 -3.88
N PHE A 120 -0.06 4.51 -2.73
CA PHE A 120 0.26 5.93 -2.62
C PHE A 120 1.73 6.18 -2.97
N LEU A 121 2.67 5.45 -2.36
CA LEU A 121 4.10 5.59 -2.63
C LEU A 121 4.47 5.27 -4.08
N ASN A 122 3.85 4.24 -4.68
CA ASN A 122 4.01 3.95 -6.11
C ASN A 122 3.58 5.15 -6.97
N THR A 123 2.48 5.82 -6.59
CA THR A 123 2.01 7.02 -7.31
C THR A 123 2.97 8.18 -7.14
N VAL A 124 3.46 8.44 -5.94
CA VAL A 124 4.46 9.48 -5.66
C VAL A 124 5.76 9.21 -6.42
N LYS A 125 6.25 7.98 -6.39
CA LYS A 125 7.45 7.57 -7.14
C LYS A 125 7.31 7.84 -8.65
N ARG A 126 6.13 7.61 -9.22
CA ARG A 126 5.87 7.94 -10.61
C ARG A 126 6.02 9.44 -10.89
N PHE A 127 5.56 10.31 -9.98
CA PHE A 127 5.78 11.74 -10.08
C PHE A 127 7.26 12.10 -9.96
N GLN A 128 8.00 11.50 -9.02
CA GLN A 128 9.44 11.74 -8.89
C GLN A 128 10.21 11.31 -10.15
N THR A 129 9.88 10.17 -10.74
CA THR A 129 10.48 9.74 -12.01
C THR A 129 10.25 10.79 -13.12
N THR A 130 9.03 11.33 -13.22
CA THR A 130 8.71 12.36 -14.20
C THR A 130 9.41 13.68 -13.88
N ALA A 131 9.53 14.05 -12.60
CA ALA A 131 10.27 15.21 -12.14
C ALA A 131 11.75 15.12 -12.51
N ALA A 132 12.39 13.99 -12.27
CA ALA A 132 13.78 13.73 -12.66
C ALA A 132 13.99 13.91 -14.15
N GLN A 133 13.09 13.35 -14.99
CA GLN A 133 13.15 13.48 -16.43
C GLN A 133 13.02 14.93 -16.92
N ARG A 134 12.36 15.78 -16.15
CA ARG A 134 12.15 17.21 -16.45
C ARG A 134 13.13 18.15 -15.72
N GLY A 135 14.09 17.57 -15.00
CA GLY A 135 15.07 18.37 -14.22
C GLY A 135 14.50 19.05 -12.98
N SER A 136 13.27 18.71 -12.55
CA SER A 136 12.66 19.25 -11.33
C SER A 136 13.19 18.53 -10.09
N LYS A 137 13.38 19.30 -9.01
CA LYS A 137 13.85 18.83 -7.70
C LYS A 137 12.74 18.73 -6.66
N SER A 138 11.51 19.01 -7.05
CA SER A 138 10.36 18.95 -6.15
C SER A 138 9.10 18.46 -6.84
N VAL A 139 8.24 17.83 -6.06
CA VAL A 139 6.93 17.33 -6.46
C VAL A 139 5.92 17.73 -5.39
N ARG A 140 4.80 18.30 -5.80
CA ARG A 140 3.66 18.53 -4.93
C ARG A 140 2.46 17.74 -5.43
N VAL A 141 1.83 16.95 -4.58
CA VAL A 141 0.72 16.07 -4.95
C VAL A 141 -0.48 16.27 -4.04
N ILE A 142 -1.66 15.93 -4.55
CA ILE A 142 -2.91 15.86 -3.79
C ILE A 142 -3.76 14.70 -4.31
N SER A 143 -4.59 14.13 -3.45
CA SER A 143 -5.56 13.10 -3.85
C SER A 143 -6.51 13.61 -4.92
N TYR A 144 -6.77 12.79 -5.93
CA TYR A 144 -7.62 13.17 -7.07
C TYR A 144 -8.45 11.97 -7.57
N PHE A 145 -9.09 11.26 -6.65
CA PHE A 145 -9.95 10.14 -7.00
C PHE A 145 -11.29 10.68 -7.55
N ASP A 146 -11.78 10.06 -8.63
CA ASP A 146 -13.01 10.47 -9.33
C ASP A 146 -13.10 11.99 -9.60
N LYS A 147 -11.95 12.58 -9.96
CA LYS A 147 -11.81 14.03 -10.25
C LYS A 147 -12.09 14.94 -9.05
N LYS A 148 -12.13 14.40 -7.84
CA LYS A 148 -12.30 15.16 -6.60
C LYS A 148 -11.00 15.22 -5.83
N THR A 149 -10.68 16.39 -5.28
CA THR A 149 -9.54 16.58 -4.40
C THR A 149 -9.96 16.35 -2.95
N VAL A 150 -9.07 15.69 -2.18
CA VAL A 150 -9.25 15.52 -0.75
C VAL A 150 -8.21 16.37 -0.03
N GLY A 151 -8.69 17.27 0.84
CA GLY A 151 -7.85 18.13 1.67
C GLY A 151 -7.47 17.49 3.01
N GLY A 152 -6.94 18.32 3.94
CA GLY A 152 -6.66 17.88 5.32
C GLY A 152 -5.51 16.87 5.44
N GLY A 153 -4.59 16.84 4.47
CA GLY A 153 -3.44 15.93 4.52
C GLY A 153 -3.80 14.46 4.32
N GLN A 154 -4.99 14.16 3.79
CA GLN A 154 -5.47 12.81 3.57
C GLN A 154 -5.56 12.47 2.08
N TYR A 155 -5.28 11.22 1.72
CA TYR A 155 -5.50 10.69 0.38
C TYR A 155 -6.53 9.58 0.37
N GLU A 156 -7.27 9.50 -0.72
CA GLU A 156 -8.28 8.47 -0.95
C GLU A 156 -7.64 7.24 -1.62
N CYS A 157 -7.97 6.07 -1.09
CA CYS A 157 -7.52 4.78 -1.57
C CYS A 157 -8.71 3.83 -1.71
N HIS A 158 -8.79 3.13 -2.81
CA HIS A 158 -9.83 2.13 -3.06
C HIS A 158 -9.22 0.74 -3.14
N ILE A 159 -9.81 -0.21 -2.41
CA ILE A 159 -9.37 -1.60 -2.35
C ILE A 159 -10.39 -2.48 -3.07
N GLY A 160 -9.94 -3.07 -4.16
CA GLY A 160 -10.68 -4.09 -4.90
C GLY A 160 -10.33 -5.50 -4.40
N THR A 161 -10.75 -6.51 -5.17
CA THR A 161 -10.52 -7.93 -4.82
C THR A 161 -9.03 -8.30 -4.78
N ARG A 162 -8.22 -7.74 -5.68
CA ARG A 162 -6.79 -8.09 -5.81
C ARG A 162 -5.85 -6.93 -5.57
N ASN A 163 -6.29 -5.72 -5.87
CA ASN A 163 -5.43 -4.54 -5.85
C ASN A 163 -6.09 -3.38 -5.13
N SER A 164 -5.29 -2.61 -4.43
CA SER A 164 -5.63 -1.25 -4.05
C SER A 164 -5.21 -0.28 -5.16
N ARG A 165 -5.82 0.91 -5.17
CA ARG A 165 -5.50 1.98 -6.13
C ARG A 165 -5.58 3.35 -5.49
N VAL A 166 -4.65 4.18 -5.87
CA VAL A 166 -4.58 5.60 -5.50
C VAL A 166 -4.46 6.42 -6.77
N VAL A 167 -5.15 7.55 -6.81
CA VAL A 167 -5.06 8.54 -7.88
C VAL A 167 -4.64 9.86 -7.27
N LEU A 168 -3.55 10.41 -7.77
CA LEU A 168 -3.05 11.73 -7.38
C LEU A 168 -2.96 12.63 -8.60
N LYS A 169 -3.12 13.94 -8.38
CA LYS A 169 -2.64 14.96 -9.30
C LYS A 169 -1.52 15.76 -8.66
N GLY A 170 -0.61 16.31 -9.46
CA GLY A 170 0.54 17.01 -8.93
C GLY A 170 1.21 17.94 -9.90
N ASN A 171 2.00 18.87 -9.34
CA ASN A 171 2.94 19.74 -10.05
C ASN A 171 4.37 19.20 -9.85
N LEU A 172 5.23 19.52 -10.82
CA LEU A 172 6.66 19.19 -10.81
C LEU A 172 7.50 20.46 -10.73
#